data_2e08c6eb6e334e2857f2d02d5b958548
#
_entry.id   2e08c6eb6e334e2857f2d02d5b958548
#
_cell.length_a   1.000
_cell.length_b   1.000
_cell.length_c   1.000
_cell.angle_alpha   90.00
_cell.angle_beta   90.00
_cell.angle_gamma   90.00
#
_symmetry.space_group_name_H-M   'P 1'
#
loop_
_entity.id
_entity.type
_entity.pdbx_description
1 polymer ?
#
loop_
_entity_poly.entity_id
_entity_poly.type
_entity_poly.pdbx_seq_one_letter_code
_entity_poly.pdbx_strand_id
1 'polypeptide(L)'
;MTPPAAIRLSPSDNVVVCCRSIEAGETFVVEGQSLTVTQAVPIGHKLALFALAPGDKVLKYGMPIGSMTMAADPGGWVHMHNMKSDYMPAHLRDAAGDQA
;
A
#
# COMPACT_ATOMS: atom_id res chain seq x y z
N MET A 1 -17.99 -16.64 11.86
CA MET A 1 -16.59 -16.39 11.48
C MET A 1 -16.39 -14.92 11.25
N THR A 2 -15.33 -14.37 11.81
CA THR A 2 -15.03 -12.95 11.66
C THR A 2 -14.28 -12.73 10.34
N PRO A 3 -14.70 -11.76 9.51
CA PRO A 3 -13.95 -11.45 8.30
C PRO A 3 -12.53 -10.97 8.63
N PRO A 4 -11.56 -11.19 7.77
CA PRO A 4 -10.21 -10.68 8.00
C PRO A 4 -10.23 -9.15 8.00
N ALA A 5 -9.33 -8.55 8.77
CA ALA A 5 -9.19 -7.10 8.80
C ALA A 5 -8.68 -6.57 7.46
N ALA A 6 -7.79 -7.33 6.83
CA ALA A 6 -7.22 -6.98 5.54
C ALA A 6 -6.86 -8.25 4.78
N ILE A 7 -6.78 -8.16 3.46
CA ILE A 7 -6.48 -9.31 2.61
C ILE A 7 -5.37 -8.98 1.63
N ARG A 8 -4.59 -10.01 1.29
CA ARG A 8 -3.60 -9.96 0.22
C ARG A 8 -4.28 -10.45 -1.06
N LEU A 9 -4.27 -9.63 -2.10
CA LEU A 9 -5.04 -9.92 -3.30
C LEU A 9 -4.33 -10.88 -4.26
N SER A 10 -3.00 -10.94 -4.20
CA SER A 10 -2.20 -11.83 -5.04
C SER A 10 -0.97 -12.30 -4.26
N PRO A 11 -0.47 -13.51 -4.51
CA PRO A 11 0.70 -14.01 -3.78
C PRO A 11 1.96 -13.16 -3.95
N SER A 12 2.04 -12.34 -5.00
CA SER A 12 3.19 -11.48 -5.21
C SER A 12 3.04 -10.08 -4.62
N ASP A 13 1.87 -9.77 -4.03
CA ASP A 13 1.63 -8.44 -3.49
C ASP A 13 2.44 -8.20 -2.22
N ASN A 14 2.92 -6.98 -2.06
CA ASN A 14 3.60 -6.55 -0.83
C ASN A 14 2.74 -5.58 -0.02
N VAL A 15 1.49 -5.40 -0.41
CA VAL A 15 0.50 -4.65 0.35
C VAL A 15 -0.76 -5.50 0.52
N VAL A 16 -1.55 -5.15 1.53
CA VAL A 16 -2.87 -5.76 1.76
C VAL A 16 -3.90 -4.64 1.72
N VAL A 17 -5.15 -5.01 1.45
CA VAL A 17 -6.26 -4.05 1.35
C VAL A 17 -7.16 -4.22 2.55
N CYS A 18 -7.48 -3.12 3.22
CA CYS A 18 -8.34 -3.15 4.40
C CYS A 18 -9.76 -3.54 4.02
N CYS A 19 -10.28 -4.57 4.68
CA CYS A 19 -11.64 -5.07 4.46
C CYS A 19 -12.65 -4.35 5.33
N ARG A 20 -12.18 -3.59 6.31
CA ARG A 20 -12.96 -2.73 7.17
C ARG A 20 -12.08 -1.56 7.57
N SER A 21 -12.68 -0.56 8.20
CA SER A 21 -11.87 0.52 8.78
C SER A 21 -11.08 -0.04 9.95
N ILE A 22 -9.82 0.33 10.06
CA ILE A 22 -8.89 -0.14 11.09
C ILE A 22 -8.56 1.04 11.98
N GLU A 23 -8.62 0.84 13.30
CA GLU A 23 -8.31 1.89 14.25
C GLU A 23 -6.84 1.90 14.61
N ALA A 24 -6.34 3.07 14.99
CA ALA A 24 -4.97 3.21 15.43
C ALA A 24 -4.69 2.27 16.61
N GLY A 25 -3.57 1.58 16.55
CA GLY A 25 -3.17 0.65 17.60
C GLY A 25 -3.64 -0.77 17.41
N GLU A 26 -4.48 -1.05 16.42
CA GLU A 26 -4.90 -2.42 16.16
C GLU A 26 -3.74 -3.26 15.62
N THR A 27 -3.70 -4.51 16.06
CA THR A 27 -2.74 -5.50 15.57
C THR A 27 -3.52 -6.70 15.06
N PHE A 28 -3.14 -7.21 13.90
CA PHE A 28 -3.76 -8.40 13.33
C PHE A 28 -2.73 -9.12 12.46
N VAL A 29 -3.03 -10.36 12.08
CA VAL A 29 -2.11 -11.20 11.33
C VAL A 29 -2.67 -11.44 9.94
N VAL A 30 -1.85 -11.26 8.91
CA VAL A 30 -2.18 -11.59 7.53
C VAL A 30 -1.07 -12.51 7.01
N GLU A 31 -1.44 -13.75 6.67
CA GLU A 31 -0.52 -14.74 6.11
C GLU A 31 0.76 -14.87 6.95
N GLY A 32 0.61 -14.93 8.25
CA GLY A 32 1.74 -15.11 9.16
C GLY A 32 2.47 -13.83 9.53
N GLN A 33 2.14 -12.71 8.91
CA GLN A 33 2.77 -11.43 9.23
C GLN A 33 1.90 -10.66 10.21
N SER A 34 2.51 -10.22 11.30
CA SER A 34 1.83 -9.39 12.29
C SER A 34 1.92 -7.94 11.85
N LEU A 35 0.76 -7.30 11.72
CA LEU A 35 0.68 -5.90 11.28
C LEU A 35 0.11 -5.07 12.41
N THR A 36 0.80 -3.98 12.74
CA THR A 36 0.34 -3.03 13.74
C THR A 36 0.09 -1.69 13.05
N VAL A 37 -1.14 -1.21 13.16
CA VAL A 37 -1.55 0.03 12.52
C VAL A 37 -1.33 1.18 13.49
N THR A 38 -0.62 2.22 13.05
CA THR A 38 -0.29 3.34 13.93
C THR A 38 -1.26 4.50 13.81
N GLN A 39 -2.15 4.46 12.84
CA GLN A 39 -3.16 5.50 12.65
C GLN A 39 -4.40 4.87 12.04
N ALA A 40 -5.54 5.54 12.16
CA ALA A 40 -6.77 5.03 11.59
C ALA A 40 -6.66 4.96 10.07
N VAL A 41 -7.09 3.84 9.49
CA VAL A 41 -7.03 3.62 8.04
C VAL A 41 -8.42 3.20 7.57
N PRO A 42 -8.99 3.92 6.59
CA PRO A 42 -10.33 3.59 6.09
C PRO A 42 -10.36 2.28 5.30
N ILE A 43 -11.56 1.69 5.21
CA ILE A 43 -11.79 0.51 4.38
C ILE A 43 -11.33 0.80 2.94
N GLY A 44 -10.76 -0.22 2.31
CA GLY A 44 -10.32 -0.11 0.91
C GLY A 44 -8.91 0.43 0.73
N HIS A 45 -8.32 0.99 1.77
CA HIS A 45 -6.96 1.51 1.69
C HIS A 45 -5.93 0.41 1.89
N LYS A 46 -4.68 0.69 1.52
CA LYS A 46 -3.60 -0.29 1.52
C LYS A 46 -2.71 -0.14 2.75
N LEU A 47 -2.24 -1.27 3.24
CA LEU A 47 -1.23 -1.33 4.30
C LEU A 47 -0.05 -2.13 3.78
N ALA A 48 1.15 -1.77 4.22
CA ALA A 48 2.35 -2.53 3.88
C ALA A 48 2.29 -3.90 4.57
N LEU A 49 2.51 -4.97 3.82
CA LEU A 49 2.59 -6.32 4.37
C LEU A 49 3.98 -6.60 4.88
N PHE A 50 4.98 -6.03 4.23
CA PHE A 50 6.39 -6.14 4.59
C PHE A 50 6.98 -4.75 4.73
N ALA A 51 8.18 -4.64 5.30
CA ALA A 51 8.87 -3.36 5.34
C ALA A 51 9.19 -2.93 3.91
N LEU A 52 8.86 -1.70 3.57
CA LEU A 52 9.10 -1.13 2.25
C LEU A 52 10.05 0.05 2.38
N ALA A 53 11.02 0.12 1.47
CA ALA A 53 12.01 1.20 1.43
C ALA A 53 11.65 2.19 0.32
N PRO A 54 12.14 3.43 0.38
CA PRO A 54 11.96 4.36 -0.73
C PRO A 54 12.49 3.75 -2.03
N GLY A 55 11.73 3.88 -3.10
CA GLY A 55 12.06 3.29 -4.38
C GLY A 55 11.49 1.90 -4.62
N ASP A 56 11.03 1.23 -3.58
CA ASP A 56 10.44 -0.10 -3.75
C ASP A 56 9.14 0.01 -4.54
N LYS A 57 8.90 -0.96 -5.41
CA LYS A 57 7.66 -1.03 -6.16
C LYS A 57 6.54 -1.53 -5.25
N VAL A 58 5.37 -0.94 -5.39
CA VAL A 58 4.18 -1.38 -4.66
C VAL A 58 3.40 -2.31 -5.60
N LEU A 59 3.18 -3.54 -5.15
CA LEU A 59 2.52 -4.58 -5.95
C LEU A 59 1.13 -4.84 -5.40
N LYS A 60 0.14 -4.72 -6.27
CA LYS A 60 -1.26 -4.98 -5.96
C LYS A 60 -1.86 -5.74 -7.13
N TYR A 61 -2.57 -6.83 -6.86
CA TYR A 61 -3.06 -7.75 -7.89
C TYR A 61 -1.90 -8.29 -8.73
N GLY A 62 -0.73 -8.44 -8.13
CA GLY A 62 0.44 -8.93 -8.84
C GLY A 62 1.07 -7.94 -9.79
N MET A 63 0.61 -6.69 -9.78
CA MET A 63 1.08 -5.67 -10.72
C MET A 63 1.67 -4.47 -9.98
N PRO A 64 2.75 -3.87 -10.52
CA PRO A 64 3.29 -2.67 -9.93
C PRO A 64 2.32 -1.50 -10.18
N ILE A 65 1.91 -0.85 -9.09
CA ILE A 65 0.99 0.29 -9.18
C ILE A 65 1.68 1.61 -8.84
N GLY A 66 2.90 1.55 -8.32
CA GLY A 66 3.64 2.74 -7.98
C GLY A 66 4.93 2.40 -7.28
N SER A 67 5.61 3.42 -6.81
CA SER A 67 6.88 3.29 -6.09
C SER A 67 6.78 4.04 -4.78
N MET A 68 7.42 3.51 -3.74
CA MET A 68 7.47 4.19 -2.45
C MET A 68 8.36 5.42 -2.55
N THR A 69 7.90 6.52 -1.95
CA THR A 69 8.70 7.74 -1.80
C THR A 69 9.26 7.86 -0.40
N MET A 70 8.67 7.16 0.56
CA MET A 70 9.11 7.10 1.95
C MET A 70 9.00 5.66 2.43
N ALA A 71 9.77 5.31 3.44
CA ALA A 71 9.72 3.97 4.01
C ALA A 71 8.39 3.72 4.73
N ALA A 72 7.97 2.46 4.79
CA ALA A 72 6.82 2.03 5.57
C ALA A 72 7.16 0.72 6.26
N ASP A 73 6.72 0.59 7.51
CA ASP A 73 6.85 -0.64 8.27
C ASP A 73 5.63 -1.54 8.02
N PRO A 74 5.70 -2.84 8.35
CA PRO A 74 4.53 -3.70 8.23
C PRO A 74 3.35 -3.11 9.00
N GLY A 75 2.21 -2.97 8.34
CA GLY A 75 1.03 -2.30 8.91
C GLY A 75 0.99 -0.82 8.64
N GLY A 76 2.03 -0.25 8.03
CA GLY A 76 2.05 1.16 7.68
C GLY A 76 1.08 1.47 6.55
N TRP A 77 0.41 2.61 6.65
CA TRP A 77 -0.54 3.05 5.63
C TRP A 77 0.22 3.46 4.37
N VAL A 78 -0.10 2.82 3.25
CA VAL A 78 0.50 3.13 1.95
C VAL A 78 -0.52 3.91 1.12
N HIS A 79 -0.23 5.18 0.90
CA HIS A 79 -1.14 6.08 0.20
C HIS A 79 -0.32 7.20 -0.46
N MET A 80 -0.99 8.24 -0.92
CA MET A 80 -0.33 9.30 -1.67
C MET A 80 0.78 10.02 -0.92
N HIS A 81 0.76 9.97 0.43
CA HIS A 81 1.78 10.64 1.23
C HIS A 81 3.14 9.93 1.16
N ASN A 82 3.17 8.63 0.85
CA ASN A 82 4.42 7.86 0.82
C ASN A 82 4.57 6.98 -0.41
N MET A 83 3.67 7.11 -1.38
CA MET A 83 3.72 6.36 -2.62
C MET A 83 3.31 7.26 -3.76
N LYS A 84 3.96 7.10 -4.90
CA LYS A 84 3.56 7.78 -6.14
C LYS A 84 3.21 6.74 -7.18
N SER A 85 2.27 7.07 -8.07
CA SER A 85 1.94 6.21 -9.19
C SER A 85 3.06 6.30 -10.22
N ASP A 86 3.46 5.13 -10.76
CA ASP A 86 4.42 5.09 -11.85
C ASP A 86 3.75 5.32 -13.20
N TYR A 87 2.42 5.19 -13.22
CA TYR A 87 1.69 5.43 -14.46
C TYR A 87 1.56 6.93 -14.69
N MET A 88 1.87 7.35 -15.89
CA MET A 88 1.71 8.75 -16.28
C MET A 88 1.17 8.78 -17.69
N PRO A 89 0.00 9.43 -17.92
CA PRO A 89 -0.55 9.57 -19.28
C PRO A 89 0.44 10.29 -20.17
N ALA A 90 0.46 9.91 -21.45
CA ALA A 90 1.43 10.46 -22.39
C ALA A 90 1.40 11.98 -22.46
N HIS A 91 0.21 12.58 -22.45
CA HIS A 91 0.11 14.04 -22.52
C HIS A 91 0.73 14.74 -21.30
N LEU A 92 0.70 14.09 -20.12
CA LEU A 92 1.33 14.67 -18.94
C LEU A 92 2.84 14.51 -18.98
N ARG A 93 3.34 13.43 -19.58
CA ARG A 93 4.76 13.27 -19.74
C ARG A 93 5.34 14.34 -20.64
N ASP A 94 4.63 14.63 -21.73
CA ASP A 94 5.08 15.66 -22.66
C ASP A 94 5.07 17.04 -22.00
N ALA A 95 4.10 17.28 -21.15
CA ALA A 95 4.01 18.54 -20.43
C ALA A 95 5.08 18.66 -19.37
N ALA A 96 5.52 17.56 -18.84
CA ALA A 96 6.51 17.57 -17.77
C ALA A 96 7.92 17.71 -18.31
N GLY A 97 7.97 17.52 -19.53
CA GLY A 97 9.25 17.66 -20.09
C GLY A 97 9.55 18.39 -20.86
N ASP A 98 8.83 18.18 -20.52
CA ASP A 98 8.24 18.26 -20.82
C ASP A 98 7.36 18.26 -20.19
N GLN A 99 6.85 18.47 -19.70
CA GLN A 99 5.97 18.28 -19.22
C GLN A 99 5.46 18.02 -18.85
N ALA A 100 5.51 18.29 -18.92
CA ALA A 100 4.76 17.83 -18.71
C ALA A 100 4.47 17.60 -18.85
#